data_6abf9dc0108ce6343bf5afb8502b1a8e
#
_entry.id   6abf9dc0108ce6343bf5afb8502b1a8e
#
_cell.length_a   1.000
_cell.length_b   1.000
_cell.length_c   1.000
_cell.angle_alpha   90.00
_cell.angle_beta   90.00
_cell.angle_gamma   90.00
#
_symmetry.space_group_name_H-M   'P 1'
#
loop_
_entity.id
_entity.type
_entity.pdbx_description
1 polymer ?
#
loop_
_entity_poly.entity_id
_entity_poly.type
_entity_poly.pdbx_seq_one_letter_code
_entity_poly.pdbx_strand_id
1 'polypeptide(L)' 'MPVHEVFRGQTVWRGDVEVFDLTGHPKAKRCHAWSHREGPNDQGERFVTVLELPPVDSPQSAVKVAIADQIRRKQ' A
#
# COMPACT_ATOMS: atom_id res chain seq x y z
N MET A 1 -8.24 -1.23 8.12
CA MET A 1 -7.36 -2.20 8.81
C MET A 1 -6.01 -1.57 9.06
N PRO A 2 -5.55 -1.51 10.30
CA PRO A 2 -4.23 -0.93 10.59
C PRO A 2 -3.11 -1.83 10.08
N VAL A 3 -2.10 -1.21 9.48
CA VAL A 3 -0.94 -1.90 8.92
C VAL A 3 0.31 -1.17 9.35
N HIS A 4 1.33 -1.93 9.73
CA HIS A 4 2.62 -1.41 10.15
C HIS A 4 3.71 -2.16 9.39
N GLU A 5 4.42 -1.47 8.52
CA GLU A 5 5.48 -2.07 7.73
C GLU A 5 6.84 -1.64 8.25
N VAL A 6 7.72 -2.62 8.44
CA VAL A 6 9.06 -2.42 8.97
C VAL A 6 10.08 -2.93 7.96
N PHE A 7 11.14 -2.17 7.77
CA PHE A 7 12.26 -2.54 6.92
C PHE A 7 13.56 -2.25 7.65
N ARG A 8 14.38 -3.27 7.83
CA ARG A 8 15.67 -3.19 8.55
C ARG A 8 15.53 -2.59 9.95
N GLY A 9 14.47 -3.01 10.66
CA GLY A 9 14.21 -2.55 12.03
C GLY A 9 13.63 -1.16 12.16
N GLN A 10 13.33 -0.50 11.05
CA GLN A 10 12.74 0.85 11.05
C GLN A 10 11.34 0.82 10.44
N THR A 11 10.43 1.57 11.04
CA THR A 11 9.09 1.74 10.47
C THR A 11 9.19 2.55 9.18
N VAL A 12 8.78 1.94 8.06
CA VAL A 12 8.75 2.62 6.77
C VAL A 12 7.36 3.16 6.45
N TRP A 13 6.31 2.58 7.02
CA TRP A 13 4.96 3.08 6.89
C TRP A 13 4.07 2.50 7.98
N ARG A 14 3.14 3.33 8.46
CA ARG A 14 2.12 2.92 9.42
C ARG A 14 0.85 3.72 9.16
N GLY A 15 -0.29 3.04 9.11
CA GLY A 15 -1.56 3.70 8.88
C GLY A 15 -2.67 2.70 8.66
N ASP A 16 -3.81 3.19 8.19
CA ASP A 16 -4.97 2.36 7.91
C ASP A 16 -5.09 2.11 6.41
N VAL A 17 -5.26 0.84 6.07
CA VAL A 17 -5.55 0.40 4.71
C VAL A 17 -7.03 0.08 4.62
N GLU A 18 -7.71 0.67 3.66
CA GLU A 18 -9.10 0.35 3.39
C GLU A 18 -9.19 -0.71 2.31
N VAL A 19 -10.12 -1.63 2.48
CA VAL A 19 -10.34 -2.73 1.54
C VAL A 19 -11.68 -2.51 0.88
N PHE A 20 -11.70 -2.50 -0.45
CA PHE A 20 -12.92 -2.32 -1.23
C PHE A 20 -13.17 -3.56 -2.08
N ASP A 21 -14.43 -4.00 -2.10
CA ASP A 21 -14.85 -5.04 -3.03
C ASP A 21 -15.03 -4.42 -4.42
N LEU A 22 -14.52 -5.13 -5.43
CA LEU A 22 -14.61 -4.68 -6.81
C LEU A 22 -15.69 -5.47 -7.55
N THR A 23 -16.51 -4.74 -8.32
CA THR A 23 -17.53 -5.32 -9.17
C THR A 23 -17.13 -5.11 -10.62
N GLY A 24 -17.18 -6.18 -11.41
CA GLY A 24 -16.91 -6.08 -12.84
C GLY A 24 -15.44 -6.15 -13.25
N HIS A 25 -14.51 -6.25 -12.30
CA HIS A 25 -13.11 -6.42 -12.66
C HIS A 25 -12.85 -7.88 -13.05
N PRO A 26 -12.17 -8.14 -14.18
CA PRO A 26 -12.04 -9.52 -14.70
C PRO A 26 -11.14 -10.43 -13.87
N LYS A 27 -10.22 -9.88 -13.07
CA LYS A 27 -9.25 -10.68 -12.33
C LYS A 27 -9.23 -10.41 -10.84
N ALA A 28 -9.41 -9.17 -10.42
CA ALA A 28 -9.33 -8.80 -9.01
C ALA A 28 -10.71 -8.64 -8.42
N LYS A 29 -10.93 -9.19 -7.22
CA LYS A 29 -12.18 -9.08 -6.48
C LYS A 29 -12.15 -7.97 -5.46
N ARG A 30 -10.97 -7.51 -5.06
CA ARG A 30 -10.76 -6.49 -4.05
C ARG A 30 -9.60 -5.58 -4.43
N CYS A 31 -9.58 -4.39 -3.83
CA CYS A 31 -8.42 -3.53 -3.85
C CYS A 31 -8.14 -2.99 -2.46
N HIS A 32 -6.89 -2.62 -2.23
CA HIS A 32 -6.42 -2.03 -0.98
C HIS A 32 -6.00 -0.61 -1.26
N ALA A 33 -6.49 0.33 -0.46
CA ALA A 33 -6.22 1.74 -0.67
C ALA A 33 -5.82 2.42 0.64
N TRP A 34 -4.87 3.34 0.55
CA TRP A 34 -4.44 4.12 1.70
C TRP A 34 -3.86 5.45 1.26
N SER A 35 -3.75 6.38 2.21
CA SER A 35 -3.05 7.63 1.98
C SER A 35 -1.63 7.55 2.52
N HIS A 36 -0.72 8.21 1.84
CA HIS A 36 0.69 8.25 2.19
C HIS A 36 1.16 9.70 2.14
N ARG A 37 1.80 10.16 3.21
CA ARG A 37 2.33 11.51 3.26
C ARG A 37 3.75 11.54 2.70
N GLU A 38 4.03 12.55 1.91
CA GLU A 38 5.32 12.73 1.29
C GLU A 38 5.94 14.06 1.70
N GLY A 39 7.28 14.10 1.65
CA GLY A 39 8.04 15.30 1.92
C GLY A 39 8.46 15.44 3.37
N PRO A 40 9.43 16.33 3.64
CA PRO A 40 10.02 16.46 4.97
C PRO A 40 9.08 17.03 6.02
N ASN A 41 8.02 17.72 5.61
CA ASN A 41 7.06 18.34 6.53
C ASN A 41 5.67 17.71 6.44
N ASP A 42 5.55 16.52 5.87
CA ASP A 42 4.27 15.82 5.68
C ASP A 42 3.21 16.69 5.01
N GLN A 43 3.63 17.56 4.09
CA GLN A 43 2.72 18.51 3.43
C GLN A 43 2.05 17.92 2.19
N GLY A 44 2.61 16.87 1.63
CA GLY A 44 2.03 16.19 0.49
C GLY A 44 1.28 14.95 0.92
N GLU A 45 0.12 14.72 0.33
CA GLU A 45 -0.64 13.48 0.55
C GLU A 45 -0.83 12.79 -0.78
N ARG A 46 -0.52 11.51 -0.81
CA ARG A 46 -0.66 10.69 -2.00
C ARG A 46 -1.54 9.50 -1.69
N PHE A 47 -2.49 9.23 -2.57
CA PHE A 47 -3.34 8.05 -2.47
C PHE A 47 -2.74 6.91 -3.27
N VAL A 48 -2.69 5.74 -2.67
CA VAL A 48 -2.15 4.52 -3.29
C VAL A 48 -3.26 3.49 -3.32
N THR A 49 -3.43 2.85 -4.47
CA THR A 49 -4.40 1.76 -4.63
C THR A 49 -3.69 0.57 -5.24
N VAL A 50 -3.86 -0.60 -4.62
CA VAL A 50 -3.27 -1.85 -5.08
C VAL A 50 -4.38 -2.90 -5.24
N LEU A 51 -4.46 -3.50 -6.42
CA LEU A 51 -5.40 -4.58 -6.68
C LEU A 51 -4.96 -5.86 -5.97
N GLU A 52 -5.93 -6.61 -5.46
CA GLU A 52 -5.64 -7.89 -4.81
C GLU A 52 -5.45 -8.96 -5.86
N LEU A 53 -4.26 -9.00 -6.42
CA LEU A 53 -3.80 -10.01 -7.38
C LEU A 53 -2.57 -10.70 -6.80
N PRO A 54 -2.36 -12.00 -7.04
CA PRO A 54 -1.15 -12.64 -6.52
C PRO A 54 0.12 -11.88 -6.93
N PRO A 55 1.09 -11.68 -6.04
CA PRO A 55 1.19 -12.22 -4.68
C PRO A 55 0.48 -11.43 -3.57
N VAL A 56 -0.31 -10.40 -3.92
CA VAL A 56 -1.03 -9.59 -2.94
C VAL A 56 -2.26 -10.37 -2.45
N ASP A 57 -2.28 -10.71 -1.16
CA ASP A 57 -3.36 -11.49 -0.56
C ASP A 57 -3.91 -10.88 0.73
N SER A 58 -3.37 -9.73 1.16
CA SER A 58 -3.75 -9.09 2.40
C SER A 58 -3.38 -7.61 2.36
N PRO A 59 -3.94 -6.77 3.27
CA PRO A 59 -3.49 -5.38 3.37
C PRO A 59 -1.99 -5.24 3.62
N GLN A 60 -1.42 -6.12 4.46
CA GLN A 60 0.01 -6.08 4.74
C GLN A 60 0.85 -6.36 3.49
N SER A 61 0.48 -7.38 2.70
CA SER A 61 1.21 -7.69 1.48
C SER A 61 1.06 -6.58 0.43
N ALA A 62 -0.10 -5.93 0.37
CA ALA A 62 -0.32 -4.80 -0.54
C ALA A 62 0.65 -3.66 -0.23
N VAL A 63 0.82 -3.32 1.05
CA VAL A 63 1.74 -2.27 1.48
C VAL A 63 3.19 -2.68 1.17
N LYS A 64 3.55 -3.93 1.43
CA LYS A 64 4.90 -4.42 1.11
C LYS A 64 5.25 -4.28 -0.37
N VAL A 65 4.33 -4.66 -1.23
CA VAL A 65 4.54 -4.57 -2.69
C VAL A 65 4.69 -3.12 -3.11
N ALA A 66 3.85 -2.22 -2.59
CA ALA A 66 3.91 -0.80 -2.93
C ALA A 66 5.23 -0.17 -2.48
N ILE A 67 5.69 -0.50 -1.27
CA ILE A 67 6.95 0.02 -0.74
C ILE A 67 8.13 -0.50 -1.56
N ALA A 68 8.14 -1.79 -1.88
CA ALA A 68 9.21 -2.39 -2.68
C ALA A 68 9.29 -1.73 -4.06
N ASP A 69 8.14 -1.47 -4.69
CA ASP A 69 8.09 -0.79 -5.98
C ASP A 69 8.62 0.64 -5.89
N GLN A 70 8.27 1.35 -4.81
CA GLN A 70 8.73 2.70 -4.57
C GLN A 70 10.25 2.78 -4.39
N ILE A 71 10.82 1.84 -3.63
CA ILE A 71 12.27 1.75 -3.44
C ILE A 71 12.97 1.50 -4.78
N ARG A 72 12.41 0.59 -5.57
CA ARG A 72 12.97 0.24 -6.88
C ARG A 72 12.98 1.44 -7.82
N ARG A 73 11.95 2.28 -7.78
CA ARG A 73 11.85 3.46 -8.65
C ARG A 73 12.85 4.56 -8.27
N LYS A 74 13.30 4.59 -7.01
CA LYS A 74 14.24 5.59 -6.54
C LYS A 74 15.69 5.22 -6.87
N GLN A 75 15.94 4.05 -7.33
CA GLN A 75 17.25 3.59 -7.78
C GLN A 75 17.35 3.81 -9.30
#